data_27cdd0673c1b70ce01464094c4c4e44d
#
_entry.id   27cdd0673c1b70ce01464094c4c4e44d
#
_cell.length_a   1.000
_cell.length_b   1.000
_cell.length_c   1.000
_cell.angle_alpha   90.00
_cell.angle_beta   90.00
_cell.angle_gamma   90.00
#
_symmetry.space_group_name_H-M   'P 1'
#
loop_
_entity.id
_entity.type
_entity.pdbx_description
1 polymer ?
#
loop_
_entity_poly.entity_id
_entity_poly.type
_entity_poly.pdbx_seq_one_letter_code
_entity_poly.pdbx_strand_id
1 'polypeptide(L)'
;SCTFEYTGGKEVSEAYFLYGTTSDDGQRVAVATEPGAKSARLTGLSASTEYKFRLCVVVGGTTFGSTVGTFATSAAGGGDGRTKYAGWAELPVEAENGDYHYAYHICPDFKVDGHEARNFTVCYSAEHHSPVWVAAPVHNCYVGSSGNRNYGPDPVIPSSIQPSGSKASMGSPYNRGHMLGNYERSRTSGMNKQVSYYTNIAAQHGSTFNTGDGAWNNLEDKIDDYWCADTLYVVVGAYYDKWTDSYGNSAPQRSTSFGNITTDVPTMFYTLCLRTKKGNTNKSVLNCAADELQCAAFVMSH
;
A
#
# COMPACT_ATOMS: atom_id res chain seq x y z
N SER A 1 5.63 5.64 -20.29
CA SER A 1 4.63 6.53 -20.91
C SER A 1 5.30 7.47 -21.90
N CYS A 2 4.56 7.88 -22.94
CA CYS A 2 4.98 8.87 -23.94
C CYS A 2 3.82 9.82 -24.21
N THR A 3 4.15 11.03 -24.70
CA THR A 3 3.15 12.00 -25.17
C THR A 3 3.34 12.23 -26.65
N PHE A 4 2.27 12.33 -27.43
CA PHE A 4 2.32 12.83 -28.78
C PHE A 4 1.35 14.00 -28.98
N GLU A 5 1.77 14.93 -29.81
CA GLU A 5 0.95 16.06 -30.23
C GLU A 5 0.74 15.95 -31.74
N TYR A 6 -0.45 16.30 -32.20
CA TYR A 6 -0.80 16.30 -33.61
C TYR A 6 -1.80 17.42 -33.90
N THR A 7 -1.41 18.30 -34.82
CA THR A 7 -2.22 19.47 -35.23
C THR A 7 -2.68 19.38 -36.68
N GLY A 8 -2.44 18.24 -37.35
CA GLY A 8 -2.81 18.05 -38.76
C GLY A 8 -4.28 17.72 -38.96
N GLY A 9 -4.78 17.91 -40.17
CA GLY A 9 -6.20 17.68 -40.53
C GLY A 9 -6.52 16.25 -40.94
N LYS A 10 -5.57 15.28 -40.90
CA LYS A 10 -5.83 13.86 -41.19
C LYS A 10 -6.14 13.10 -39.92
N GLU A 11 -6.98 12.09 -39.99
CA GLU A 11 -7.31 11.25 -38.88
C GLU A 11 -6.11 10.40 -38.43
N VAL A 12 -5.92 10.27 -37.12
CA VAL A 12 -5.02 9.30 -36.52
C VAL A 12 -5.77 7.96 -36.43
N SER A 13 -5.44 7.03 -37.30
CA SER A 13 -6.16 5.76 -37.41
C SER A 13 -5.73 4.73 -36.37
N GLU A 14 -4.47 4.80 -35.88
CA GLU A 14 -3.92 3.91 -34.90
C GLU A 14 -2.89 4.58 -34.02
N ALA A 15 -2.85 4.19 -32.73
CA ALA A 15 -1.76 4.53 -31.83
C ALA A 15 -1.41 3.30 -30.98
N TYR A 16 -0.12 2.99 -30.82
CA TYR A 16 0.34 1.81 -30.10
C TYR A 16 1.79 1.94 -29.65
N PHE A 17 2.13 1.22 -28.60
CA PHE A 17 3.52 0.97 -28.24
C PHE A 17 4.03 -0.29 -28.95
N LEU A 18 5.21 -0.16 -29.56
CA LEU A 18 6.05 -1.31 -29.90
C LEU A 18 7.07 -1.50 -28.78
N TYR A 19 7.33 -2.76 -28.41
CA TYR A 19 8.33 -3.06 -27.40
C TYR A 19 8.94 -4.45 -27.61
N GLY A 20 10.16 -4.63 -27.11
CA GLY A 20 10.90 -5.88 -27.21
C GLY A 20 12.33 -5.72 -26.71
N THR A 21 13.14 -6.75 -26.85
CA THR A 21 14.55 -6.74 -26.41
C THR A 21 15.47 -6.14 -27.48
N THR A 22 15.01 -6.05 -28.72
CA THR A 22 15.67 -5.33 -29.81
C THR A 22 14.79 -4.17 -30.29
N SER A 23 15.31 -3.21 -31.05
CA SER A 23 14.58 -2.00 -31.42
C SER A 23 13.35 -2.24 -32.31
N ASP A 24 13.26 -3.38 -32.97
CA ASP A 24 12.24 -3.72 -33.94
C ASP A 24 11.40 -4.95 -33.56
N ASP A 25 11.47 -5.40 -32.32
CA ASP A 25 10.70 -6.55 -31.85
C ASP A 25 9.21 -6.23 -31.79
N GLY A 26 8.47 -6.99 -32.55
CA GLY A 26 7.11 -6.75 -32.94
C GLY A 26 6.02 -6.97 -31.89
N GLN A 27 6.28 -6.90 -30.59
CA GLN A 27 5.19 -6.88 -29.62
C GLN A 27 4.53 -5.50 -29.61
N ARG A 28 3.20 -5.51 -29.68
CA ARG A 28 2.42 -4.31 -29.87
C ARG A 28 1.29 -4.24 -28.84
N VAL A 29 1.13 -3.07 -28.23
CA VAL A 29 0.00 -2.74 -27.35
C VAL A 29 -0.67 -1.48 -27.84
N ALA A 30 -1.95 -1.60 -28.23
CA ALA A 30 -2.76 -0.47 -28.70
C ALA A 30 -3.07 0.50 -27.55
N VAL A 31 -3.11 1.79 -27.88
CA VAL A 31 -3.56 2.87 -26.99
C VAL A 31 -4.55 3.76 -27.71
N ALA A 32 -5.18 4.67 -27.00
CA ALA A 32 -6.12 5.62 -27.58
C ALA A 32 -5.46 6.54 -28.62
N THR A 33 -6.19 6.89 -29.66
CA THR A 33 -5.69 7.65 -30.84
C THR A 33 -5.69 9.15 -30.67
N GLU A 34 -6.39 9.69 -29.67
CA GLU A 34 -6.40 11.13 -29.39
C GLU A 34 -5.00 11.62 -28.99
N PRO A 35 -4.58 12.84 -29.37
CA PRO A 35 -3.33 13.43 -28.90
C PRO A 35 -3.24 13.48 -27.36
N GLY A 36 -2.04 13.56 -26.82
CA GLY A 36 -1.78 13.66 -25.39
C GLY A 36 -0.97 12.50 -24.84
N ALA A 37 -0.93 12.39 -23.51
CA ALA A 37 -0.16 11.36 -22.80
C ALA A 37 -0.74 9.96 -23.04
N LYS A 38 0.15 9.01 -23.35
CA LYS A 38 -0.17 7.61 -23.56
C LYS A 38 0.61 6.74 -22.59
N SER A 39 -0.05 5.74 -22.02
CA SER A 39 0.57 4.72 -21.18
C SER A 39 0.01 3.33 -21.52
N ALA A 40 0.83 2.31 -21.36
CA ALA A 40 0.40 0.94 -21.48
C ALA A 40 1.01 0.09 -20.35
N ARG A 41 0.26 -0.89 -19.86
CA ARG A 41 0.75 -1.90 -18.93
C ARG A 41 1.20 -3.11 -19.73
N LEU A 42 2.44 -3.54 -19.51
CA LEU A 42 3.01 -4.71 -20.13
C LEU A 42 3.00 -5.88 -19.14
N THR A 43 2.71 -7.09 -19.62
CA THR A 43 2.71 -8.31 -18.81
C THR A 43 3.51 -9.39 -19.52
N GLY A 44 3.98 -10.42 -18.79
CA GLY A 44 4.72 -11.55 -19.37
C GLY A 44 6.15 -11.21 -19.80
N LEU A 45 6.73 -10.14 -19.23
CA LEU A 45 8.11 -9.76 -19.50
C LEU A 45 9.08 -10.72 -18.79
N SER A 46 10.24 -10.96 -19.41
CA SER A 46 11.36 -11.69 -18.79
C SER A 46 12.04 -10.85 -17.73
N ALA A 47 12.46 -11.46 -16.62
CA ALA A 47 13.17 -10.79 -15.57
C ALA A 47 14.62 -10.43 -15.98
N SER A 48 15.25 -9.46 -15.29
CA SER A 48 16.60 -8.94 -15.56
C SER A 48 16.86 -8.64 -17.03
N THR A 49 15.86 -8.16 -17.73
CA THR A 49 15.91 -7.98 -19.18
C THR A 49 15.70 -6.51 -19.53
N GLU A 50 16.60 -5.94 -20.29
CA GLU A 50 16.38 -4.61 -20.86
C GLU A 50 15.43 -4.71 -22.05
N TYR A 51 14.41 -3.89 -22.04
CA TYR A 51 13.45 -3.72 -23.10
C TYR A 51 13.57 -2.34 -23.72
N LYS A 52 13.37 -2.30 -25.02
CA LYS A 52 13.22 -1.08 -25.80
C LYS A 52 11.77 -0.88 -26.15
N PHE A 53 11.35 0.36 -26.22
CA PHE A 53 9.98 0.71 -26.63
C PHE A 53 9.92 2.01 -27.40
N ARG A 54 8.91 2.17 -28.23
CA ARG A 54 8.53 3.44 -28.85
C ARG A 54 7.03 3.53 -29.00
N LEU A 55 6.51 4.75 -29.00
CA LEU A 55 5.14 5.04 -29.36
C LEU A 55 5.08 5.22 -30.89
N CYS A 56 4.15 4.54 -31.52
CA CYS A 56 3.85 4.67 -32.95
C CYS A 56 2.44 5.20 -33.13
N VAL A 57 2.25 6.08 -34.11
CA VAL A 57 0.94 6.58 -34.52
C VAL A 57 0.82 6.47 -36.06
N VAL A 58 -0.35 6.13 -36.56
CA VAL A 58 -0.64 6.02 -38.00
C VAL A 58 -1.55 7.16 -38.40
N VAL A 59 -1.07 7.99 -39.32
CA VAL A 59 -1.80 9.15 -39.85
C VAL A 59 -1.85 9.06 -41.38
N GLY A 60 -3.05 8.96 -41.92
CA GLY A 60 -3.24 8.87 -43.37
C GLY A 60 -2.48 7.71 -44.03
N GLY A 61 -2.37 6.58 -43.33
CA GLY A 61 -1.65 5.39 -43.79
C GLY A 61 -0.13 5.41 -43.60
N THR A 62 0.44 6.48 -43.04
CA THR A 62 1.87 6.58 -42.74
C THR A 62 2.10 6.42 -41.23
N THR A 63 3.05 5.57 -40.86
CA THR A 63 3.44 5.34 -39.46
C THR A 63 4.55 6.30 -39.04
N PHE A 64 4.35 6.99 -37.93
CA PHE A 64 5.32 7.86 -37.27
C PHE A 64 5.68 7.23 -35.93
N GLY A 65 6.97 7.12 -35.60
CA GLY A 65 7.47 6.58 -34.33
C GLY A 65 8.20 7.62 -33.50
N SER A 66 8.07 7.55 -32.19
CA SER A 66 8.91 8.31 -31.26
C SER A 66 10.38 7.85 -31.32
N THR A 67 11.27 8.57 -30.68
CA THR A 67 12.58 8.02 -30.31
C THR A 67 12.39 6.74 -29.46
N VAL A 68 13.35 5.83 -29.54
CA VAL A 68 13.34 4.61 -28.76
C VAL A 68 13.72 4.93 -27.32
N GLY A 69 12.85 4.57 -26.37
CA GLY A 69 13.16 4.57 -24.95
C GLY A 69 13.54 3.17 -24.47
N THR A 70 14.17 3.08 -23.32
CA THR A 70 14.52 1.81 -22.66
C THR A 70 13.96 1.73 -21.27
N PHE A 71 13.69 0.52 -20.80
CA PHE A 71 13.47 0.20 -19.41
C PHE A 71 14.02 -1.20 -19.13
N ALA A 72 14.43 -1.47 -17.91
CA ALA A 72 14.85 -2.80 -17.49
C ALA A 72 13.83 -3.40 -16.53
N THR A 73 13.60 -4.71 -16.67
CA THR A 73 12.85 -5.47 -15.67
C THR A 73 13.78 -5.91 -14.55
N SER A 74 13.26 -5.99 -13.33
CA SER A 74 14.01 -6.46 -12.17
C SER A 74 14.44 -7.93 -12.31
N ALA A 75 15.45 -8.36 -11.54
CA ALA A 75 15.91 -9.74 -11.52
C ALA A 75 14.79 -10.70 -11.11
N ALA A 76 14.79 -11.91 -11.71
CA ALA A 76 13.94 -12.99 -11.22
C ALA A 76 14.39 -13.36 -9.80
N GLY A 77 13.61 -12.96 -8.80
CA GLY A 77 13.94 -13.16 -7.39
C GLY A 77 14.17 -11.89 -6.58
N GLY A 78 14.33 -10.67 -7.23
CA GLY A 78 13.91 -9.40 -6.63
C GLY A 78 12.44 -9.21 -6.91
N GLY A 79 11.65 -10.25 -6.64
CA GLY A 79 10.22 -10.19 -6.86
C GLY A 79 9.67 -9.09 -5.99
N ASP A 80 8.88 -8.21 -6.59
CA ASP A 80 7.87 -7.55 -5.82
C ASP A 80 7.28 -8.65 -4.92
N GLY A 81 7.17 -8.43 -3.64
CA GLY A 81 6.63 -9.43 -2.70
C GLY A 81 5.33 -10.10 -3.16
N ARG A 82 4.73 -9.61 -4.22
CA ARG A 82 3.54 -10.08 -4.90
C ARG A 82 3.65 -11.47 -5.49
N THR A 83 4.79 -11.92 -6.06
CA THR A 83 4.87 -13.28 -6.62
C THR A 83 4.78 -14.33 -5.52
N LYS A 84 5.38 -14.07 -4.34
CA LYS A 84 5.28 -14.93 -3.17
C LYS A 84 3.90 -14.84 -2.49
N TYR A 85 3.29 -13.65 -2.54
CA TYR A 85 2.05 -13.35 -1.82
C TYR A 85 0.90 -12.91 -2.76
N ALA A 86 0.93 -13.35 -4.01
CA ALA A 86 -0.07 -13.00 -5.04
C ALA A 86 -1.53 -13.31 -4.65
N GLY A 87 -1.73 -14.25 -3.72
CA GLY A 87 -3.05 -14.56 -3.17
C GLY A 87 -3.48 -13.67 -1.99
N TRP A 88 -2.68 -12.66 -1.61
CA TRP A 88 -3.01 -11.74 -0.52
C TRP A 88 -3.70 -10.49 -1.10
N ALA A 89 -5.02 -10.46 -0.98
CA ALA A 89 -5.86 -9.45 -1.61
C ALA A 89 -5.68 -8.04 -1.02
N GLU A 90 -5.17 -7.94 0.20
CA GLU A 90 -4.91 -6.69 0.90
C GLU A 90 -3.67 -5.94 0.41
N LEU A 91 -2.74 -6.61 -0.28
CA LEU A 91 -1.45 -5.99 -0.58
C LEU A 91 -1.54 -4.87 -1.63
N PRO A 92 -1.10 -3.65 -1.31
CA PRO A 92 -0.81 -2.62 -2.29
C PRO A 92 0.29 -3.03 -3.26
N VAL A 93 0.44 -2.27 -4.34
CA VAL A 93 1.61 -2.36 -5.22
C VAL A 93 2.84 -1.89 -4.43
N GLU A 94 3.85 -2.74 -4.33
CA GLU A 94 5.12 -2.32 -3.76
C GLU A 94 5.83 -1.36 -4.71
N ALA A 95 6.30 -0.24 -4.17
CA ALA A 95 7.12 0.70 -4.92
C ALA A 95 8.58 0.25 -4.85
N GLU A 96 9.26 0.24 -5.99
CA GLU A 96 10.73 0.15 -6.03
C GLU A 96 11.29 1.50 -5.56
N ASN A 97 11.62 1.56 -4.28
CA ASN A 97 12.16 2.74 -3.64
C ASN A 97 13.20 2.29 -2.61
N GLY A 98 14.41 2.83 -2.67
CA GLY A 98 15.49 2.51 -1.74
C GLY A 98 15.23 2.91 -0.28
N ASP A 99 14.23 3.75 -0.03
CA ASP A 99 13.77 4.16 1.28
C ASP A 99 12.82 3.13 1.94
N TYR A 100 12.06 2.36 1.14
CA TYR A 100 10.98 1.51 1.65
C TYR A 100 11.48 0.11 2.00
N HIS A 101 11.14 -0.30 3.22
CA HIS A 101 11.40 -1.63 3.76
C HIS A 101 10.08 -2.37 3.99
N TYR A 102 9.96 -3.57 3.46
CA TYR A 102 8.75 -4.38 3.56
C TYR A 102 8.94 -5.52 4.56
N ALA A 103 7.98 -5.68 5.48
CA ALA A 103 7.91 -6.83 6.38
C ALA A 103 6.55 -7.51 6.28
N TYR A 104 6.57 -8.83 6.09
CA TYR A 104 5.38 -9.68 5.96
C TYR A 104 5.28 -10.54 7.22
N HIS A 105 4.31 -10.25 8.06
CA HIS A 105 4.14 -10.95 9.33
C HIS A 105 3.09 -12.05 9.22
N ILE A 106 3.50 -13.26 9.56
CA ILE A 106 2.64 -14.43 9.74
C ILE A 106 2.40 -14.60 11.24
N CYS A 107 1.18 -14.96 11.64
CA CYS A 107 0.87 -15.23 13.04
C CYS A 107 1.67 -16.44 13.52
N PRO A 108 2.48 -16.33 14.59
CA PRO A 108 3.38 -17.41 14.98
C PRO A 108 2.65 -18.57 15.67
N ASP A 109 1.49 -18.32 16.20
CA ASP A 109 0.74 -19.21 17.09
C ASP A 109 -0.75 -19.32 16.73
N PHE A 110 -1.11 -18.99 15.49
CA PHE A 110 -2.48 -19.03 15.02
C PHE A 110 -2.57 -19.54 13.57
N LYS A 111 -3.49 -20.47 13.36
CA LYS A 111 -3.79 -21.05 12.03
C LYS A 111 -5.28 -20.97 11.75
N VAL A 112 -5.62 -20.83 10.46
CA VAL A 112 -6.98 -20.92 9.95
C VAL A 112 -7.04 -22.10 9.01
N ASP A 113 -7.94 -23.05 9.27
CA ASP A 113 -8.10 -24.29 8.49
C ASP A 113 -6.77 -25.06 8.30
N GLY A 114 -5.93 -25.07 9.32
CA GLY A 114 -4.62 -25.74 9.30
C GLY A 114 -3.50 -24.97 8.60
N HIS A 115 -3.79 -23.84 7.96
CA HIS A 115 -2.83 -22.99 7.29
C HIS A 115 -2.37 -21.85 8.20
N GLU A 116 -1.11 -21.44 8.05
CA GLU A 116 -0.58 -20.25 8.74
C GLU A 116 -1.39 -19.00 8.39
N ALA A 117 -1.86 -18.29 9.41
CA ALA A 117 -2.64 -17.07 9.23
C ALA A 117 -1.73 -15.86 9.03
N ARG A 118 -2.08 -15.00 8.06
CA ARG A 118 -1.42 -13.71 7.87
C ARG A 118 -1.74 -12.81 9.04
N ASN A 119 -0.75 -12.10 9.57
CA ASN A 119 -0.99 -11.05 10.55
C ASN A 119 -1.18 -9.70 9.85
N PHE A 120 -0.10 -9.14 9.34
CA PHE A 120 -0.12 -7.91 8.53
C PHE A 120 1.16 -7.80 7.71
N THR A 121 1.11 -6.92 6.72
CA THR A 121 2.28 -6.48 5.96
C THR A 121 2.47 -4.99 6.19
N VAL A 122 3.70 -4.56 6.38
CA VAL A 122 4.05 -3.15 6.52
C VAL A 122 5.03 -2.72 5.43
N CYS A 123 4.82 -1.52 4.90
CA CYS A 123 5.80 -0.72 4.19
C CYS A 123 6.31 0.35 5.16
N TYR A 124 7.60 0.29 5.50
CA TYR A 124 8.24 1.18 6.46
C TYR A 124 9.27 2.05 5.77
N SER A 125 9.23 3.37 6.01
CA SER A 125 10.17 4.34 5.45
C SER A 125 11.38 4.51 6.36
N ALA A 126 12.58 4.40 5.79
CA ALA A 126 13.83 4.72 6.49
C ALA A 126 14.00 6.23 6.66
N GLU A 127 13.49 7.05 5.73
CA GLU A 127 13.54 8.51 5.81
C GLU A 127 12.60 9.03 6.91
N HIS A 128 11.34 8.59 6.90
CA HIS A 128 10.35 9.04 7.88
C HIS A 128 10.48 8.35 9.24
N HIS A 129 11.22 7.24 9.33
CA HIS A 129 11.25 6.36 10.52
C HIS A 129 9.83 5.98 10.99
N SER A 130 8.95 5.67 10.06
CA SER A 130 7.51 5.50 10.29
C SER A 130 6.87 4.63 9.20
N PRO A 131 5.74 3.93 9.48
CA PRO A 131 5.03 3.17 8.46
C PRO A 131 4.40 4.08 7.40
N VAL A 132 4.62 3.76 6.12
CA VAL A 132 3.93 4.39 4.99
C VAL A 132 2.54 3.78 4.83
N TRP A 133 2.44 2.46 4.98
CA TRP A 133 1.17 1.76 5.05
C TRP A 133 1.31 0.41 5.77
N VAL A 134 0.18 -0.05 6.28
CA VAL A 134 -0.02 -1.38 6.84
C VAL A 134 -1.23 -2.01 6.19
N ALA A 135 -1.10 -3.25 5.71
CA ALA A 135 -2.16 -3.99 5.04
C ALA A 135 -2.46 -5.31 5.78
N ALA A 136 -3.72 -5.63 5.96
CA ALA A 136 -4.12 -6.78 6.75
C ALA A 136 -5.49 -7.35 6.35
N PRO A 137 -5.70 -8.68 6.45
CA PRO A 137 -7.03 -9.25 6.50
C PRO A 137 -7.62 -9.00 7.89
N VAL A 138 -8.87 -8.56 7.96
CA VAL A 138 -9.61 -8.35 9.21
C VAL A 138 -10.82 -9.30 9.25
N HIS A 139 -10.95 -10.03 10.33
CA HIS A 139 -12.01 -10.99 10.52
C HIS A 139 -12.13 -11.36 12.02
N ASN A 140 -13.32 -11.72 12.45
CA ASN A 140 -13.60 -12.05 13.85
C ASN A 140 -12.72 -13.18 14.43
N CYS A 141 -12.18 -14.08 13.58
CA CYS A 141 -11.28 -15.14 14.04
C CYS A 141 -9.94 -14.63 14.62
N TYR A 142 -9.53 -13.39 14.32
CA TYR A 142 -8.33 -12.76 14.87
C TYR A 142 -8.55 -12.12 16.25
N VAL A 143 -9.80 -12.01 16.70
CA VAL A 143 -10.17 -11.33 17.94
C VAL A 143 -10.24 -12.32 19.11
N GLY A 144 -9.77 -11.88 20.26
CA GLY A 144 -9.77 -12.64 21.51
C GLY A 144 -9.52 -11.72 22.70
N SER A 145 -8.78 -12.22 23.70
CA SER A 145 -8.52 -11.50 24.96
C SER A 145 -7.06 -11.12 25.20
N SER A 146 -6.16 -11.37 24.25
CA SER A 146 -4.75 -11.01 24.37
C SER A 146 -4.53 -9.56 24.00
N GLY A 147 -4.25 -8.68 24.96
CA GLY A 147 -4.14 -7.23 24.74
C GLY A 147 -2.92 -6.59 25.41
N ASN A 148 -1.77 -7.24 25.44
CA ASN A 148 -0.63 -6.86 26.27
C ASN A 148 0.22 -5.70 25.77
N ARG A 149 -0.02 -5.12 24.59
CA ARG A 149 0.72 -3.97 24.02
C ARG A 149 2.22 -3.98 24.34
N ASN A 150 2.89 -5.12 24.05
CA ASN A 150 4.32 -5.31 24.29
C ASN A 150 5.11 -4.63 23.16
N TYR A 151 5.21 -3.30 23.24
CA TYR A 151 5.93 -2.49 22.25
C TYR A 151 7.40 -2.87 22.17
N GLY A 152 7.91 -2.97 20.96
CA GLY A 152 9.33 -3.24 20.69
C GLY A 152 9.68 -3.16 19.21
N PRO A 153 10.99 -3.27 18.90
CA PRO A 153 11.43 -3.26 17.52
C PRO A 153 10.93 -4.47 16.75
N ASP A 154 10.68 -4.27 15.47
CA ASP A 154 10.36 -5.32 14.52
C ASP A 154 11.65 -6.07 14.13
N PRO A 155 11.73 -7.39 14.33
CA PRO A 155 12.95 -8.14 14.02
C PRO A 155 13.25 -8.26 12.52
N VAL A 156 12.30 -7.94 11.64
CA VAL A 156 12.45 -8.04 10.18
C VAL A 156 13.04 -6.75 9.60
N ILE A 157 12.74 -5.61 10.19
CA ILE A 157 13.18 -4.28 9.71
C ILE A 157 14.53 -3.91 10.37
N PRO A 158 15.47 -3.29 9.64
CA PRO A 158 16.77 -2.91 10.19
C PRO A 158 16.66 -2.09 11.47
N SER A 159 17.43 -2.47 12.50
CA SER A 159 17.41 -1.80 13.81
C SER A 159 17.91 -0.36 13.76
N SER A 160 18.63 0.02 12.71
CA SER A 160 19.16 1.38 12.51
C SER A 160 18.08 2.43 12.15
N ILE A 161 16.94 1.98 11.63
CA ILE A 161 15.87 2.88 11.13
C ILE A 161 14.61 2.86 11.99
N GLN A 162 14.60 2.16 13.11
CA GLN A 162 13.48 2.09 14.04
C GLN A 162 13.94 2.33 15.49
N PRO A 163 13.04 2.67 16.43
CA PRO A 163 13.41 2.86 17.82
C PRO A 163 14.05 1.59 18.42
N SER A 164 15.04 1.78 19.27
CA SER A 164 15.68 0.68 19.99
C SER A 164 15.03 0.41 21.36
N GLY A 165 15.23 -0.80 21.85
CA GLY A 165 14.74 -1.22 23.17
C GLY A 165 13.24 -1.45 23.25
N SER A 166 12.75 -1.73 24.44
CA SER A 166 11.34 -1.93 24.71
C SER A 166 10.68 -0.66 25.25
N LYS A 167 9.40 -0.46 24.94
CA LYS A 167 8.56 0.64 25.46
C LYS A 167 9.07 2.04 25.11
N ALA A 168 9.72 2.23 23.95
CA ALA A 168 10.07 3.56 23.45
C ALA A 168 8.84 4.48 23.49
N SER A 169 8.99 5.69 24.05
CA SER A 169 7.90 6.67 24.17
C SER A 169 7.84 7.57 22.95
N MET A 170 6.66 8.01 22.61
CA MET A 170 6.41 9.05 21.59
C MET A 170 6.46 10.43 22.27
N GLY A 171 7.02 11.43 21.61
CA GLY A 171 7.05 12.81 22.11
C GLY A 171 5.65 13.43 22.16
N SER A 172 5.38 14.19 23.23
CA SER A 172 4.12 14.94 23.38
C SER A 172 3.94 15.96 22.24
N PRO A 173 2.71 16.16 21.71
CA PRO A 173 1.41 15.66 22.19
C PRO A 173 0.96 14.33 21.56
N TYR A 174 1.89 13.57 20.98
CA TYR A 174 1.57 12.38 20.22
C TYR A 174 1.57 11.10 21.07
N ASN A 175 0.68 10.20 20.73
CA ASN A 175 0.64 8.83 21.22
C ASN A 175 1.30 7.87 20.21
N ARG A 176 1.66 6.68 20.69
CA ARG A 176 2.02 5.54 19.86
C ARG A 176 0.74 5.01 19.21
N GLY A 177 0.36 5.61 18.09
CA GLY A 177 -0.83 5.22 17.34
C GLY A 177 -0.60 3.96 16.51
N HIS A 178 -1.43 2.96 16.70
CA HIS A 178 -1.41 1.77 15.85
C HIS A 178 -1.97 2.12 14.45
N MET A 179 -1.32 1.61 13.41
CA MET A 179 -1.90 1.62 12.06
C MET A 179 -2.95 0.51 11.94
N LEU A 180 -2.60 -0.71 12.29
CA LEU A 180 -3.54 -1.82 12.51
C LEU A 180 -3.77 -1.93 14.01
N GLY A 181 -5.02 -1.82 14.46
CA GLY A 181 -5.38 -1.75 15.86
C GLY A 181 -5.00 -3.00 16.67
N ASN A 182 -4.84 -2.82 17.96
CA ASN A 182 -4.45 -3.90 18.86
C ASN A 182 -5.60 -4.91 19.08
N TYR A 183 -6.85 -4.45 19.03
CA TYR A 183 -8.03 -5.28 19.22
C TYR A 183 -8.19 -6.30 18.10
N GLU A 184 -7.99 -5.90 16.85
CA GLU A 184 -8.09 -6.75 15.66
C GLU A 184 -7.06 -7.87 15.63
N ARG A 185 -6.11 -7.86 16.56
CA ARG A 185 -5.04 -8.85 16.70
C ARG A 185 -4.89 -9.36 18.13
N SER A 186 -6.01 -9.62 18.77
CA SER A 186 -6.07 -10.03 20.19
C SER A 186 -6.35 -11.54 20.42
N ARG A 187 -6.36 -12.37 19.37
CA ARG A 187 -6.66 -13.81 19.50
C ARG A 187 -5.58 -14.56 20.26
N THR A 188 -4.31 -14.26 20.00
CA THR A 188 -3.18 -14.92 20.64
C THR A 188 -2.12 -13.88 21.07
N SER A 189 -1.27 -14.26 22.03
CA SER A 189 -0.21 -13.38 22.51
C SER A 189 0.88 -13.12 21.48
N GLY A 190 1.21 -14.09 20.65
CA GLY A 190 2.19 -13.95 19.58
C GLY A 190 1.73 -12.99 18.50
N MET A 191 0.48 -13.13 18.04
CA MET A 191 -0.17 -12.22 17.12
C MET A 191 -0.21 -10.78 17.67
N ASN A 192 -0.63 -10.63 18.92
CA ASN A 192 -0.73 -9.33 19.59
C ASN A 192 0.64 -8.67 19.83
N LYS A 193 1.68 -9.48 20.07
CA LYS A 193 3.05 -8.97 20.16
C LYS A 193 3.50 -8.34 18.85
N GLN A 194 3.22 -8.99 17.70
CA GLN A 194 3.62 -8.46 16.38
C GLN A 194 2.92 -7.13 16.07
N VAL A 195 1.64 -6.98 16.37
CA VAL A 195 0.92 -5.72 16.11
C VAL A 195 1.44 -4.57 16.97
N SER A 196 2.19 -4.86 18.03
CA SER A 196 2.87 -3.87 18.88
C SER A 196 4.32 -3.58 18.45
N TYR A 197 4.76 -4.07 17.28
CA TYR A 197 6.05 -3.66 16.71
C TYR A 197 6.03 -2.18 16.31
N TYR A 198 7.19 -1.51 16.49
CA TYR A 198 7.30 -0.08 16.17
C TYR A 198 7.01 0.23 14.69
N THR A 199 7.17 -0.75 13.81
CA THR A 199 6.83 -0.62 12.38
C THR A 199 5.33 -0.51 12.11
N ASN A 200 4.47 -0.87 13.07
CA ASN A 200 3.02 -0.65 13.01
C ASN A 200 2.58 0.62 13.76
N ILE A 201 3.52 1.44 14.22
CA ILE A 201 3.25 2.59 15.08
C ILE A 201 3.62 3.88 14.37
N ALA A 202 2.66 4.80 14.26
CA ALA A 202 2.86 6.18 13.81
C ALA A 202 2.57 7.19 14.93
N ALA A 203 3.11 8.40 14.79
CA ALA A 203 2.77 9.50 15.69
C ALA A 203 1.33 9.94 15.43
N GLN A 204 0.44 9.78 16.40
CA GLN A 204 -0.97 10.19 16.32
C GLN A 204 -1.27 11.14 17.49
N HIS A 205 -1.90 12.29 17.21
CA HIS A 205 -2.24 13.26 18.24
C HIS A 205 -3.15 12.64 19.30
N GLY A 206 -2.76 12.70 20.55
CA GLY A 206 -3.36 11.91 21.63
C GLY A 206 -4.85 12.18 21.84
N SER A 207 -5.21 13.44 22.02
CA SER A 207 -6.57 13.81 22.48
C SER A 207 -7.57 14.08 21.36
N THR A 208 -7.11 14.46 20.16
CA THR A 208 -8.02 14.86 19.07
C THR A 208 -8.12 13.85 17.94
N PHE A 209 -7.20 12.88 17.90
CA PHE A 209 -7.12 11.92 16.80
C PHE A 209 -7.13 10.47 17.28
N ASN A 210 -6.19 10.07 18.17
CA ASN A 210 -5.92 8.69 18.53
C ASN A 210 -6.87 8.08 19.55
N THR A 211 -7.33 8.84 20.55
CA THR A 211 -8.08 8.30 21.70
C THR A 211 -9.32 9.12 22.04
N GLY A 212 -10.20 8.52 22.83
CA GLY A 212 -11.46 9.13 23.21
C GLY A 212 -12.39 9.27 22.00
N ASP A 213 -12.96 10.45 21.80
CA ASP A 213 -13.79 10.75 20.62
C ASP A 213 -12.96 11.23 19.43
N GLY A 214 -11.69 10.86 19.35
CA GLY A 214 -10.79 11.25 18.26
C GLY A 214 -11.20 10.63 16.92
N ALA A 215 -10.87 11.32 15.82
CA ALA A 215 -11.30 10.91 14.49
C ALA A 215 -10.85 9.49 14.10
N TRP A 216 -9.63 9.11 14.49
CA TRP A 216 -9.09 7.79 14.24
C TRP A 216 -9.84 6.71 15.03
N ASN A 217 -10.01 6.90 16.33
CA ASN A 217 -10.76 5.98 17.18
C ASN A 217 -12.18 5.75 16.66
N ASN A 218 -12.87 6.84 16.28
CA ASN A 218 -14.22 6.74 15.72
C ASN A 218 -14.25 5.97 14.39
N LEU A 219 -13.19 6.06 13.56
CA LEU A 219 -13.11 5.28 12.33
C LEU A 219 -12.84 3.80 12.63
N GLU A 220 -11.94 3.48 13.57
CA GLU A 220 -11.67 2.09 13.99
C GLU A 220 -12.97 1.43 14.48
N ASP A 221 -13.71 2.06 15.38
CA ASP A 221 -15.01 1.56 15.87
C ASP A 221 -16.00 1.34 14.73
N LYS A 222 -16.03 2.23 13.72
CA LYS A 222 -16.90 2.06 12.54
C LYS A 222 -16.46 0.92 11.64
N ILE A 223 -15.17 0.71 11.45
CA ILE A 223 -14.66 -0.42 10.66
C ILE A 223 -15.02 -1.74 11.34
N ASP A 224 -14.95 -1.80 12.66
CA ASP A 224 -15.33 -2.98 13.45
C ASP A 224 -16.82 -3.33 13.28
N ASP A 225 -17.70 -2.33 13.13
CA ASP A 225 -19.13 -2.53 12.82
C ASP A 225 -19.36 -3.17 11.44
N TYR A 226 -18.40 -3.11 10.51
CA TYR A 226 -18.51 -3.64 9.14
C TYR A 226 -17.95 -5.05 8.98
N TRP A 227 -17.51 -5.69 10.04
CA TRP A 227 -17.07 -7.07 9.97
C TRP A 227 -18.21 -7.99 9.54
N CYS A 228 -17.86 -9.06 8.84
CA CYS A 228 -18.82 -9.99 8.29
C CYS A 228 -18.24 -11.42 8.32
N ALA A 229 -19.00 -12.38 7.81
CA ALA A 229 -18.53 -13.76 7.74
C ALA A 229 -17.42 -13.98 6.69
N ASP A 230 -17.35 -13.09 5.67
CA ASP A 230 -16.23 -13.04 4.74
C ASP A 230 -15.11 -12.14 5.31
N THR A 231 -13.91 -12.23 4.76
CA THR A 231 -12.79 -11.39 5.18
C THR A 231 -12.95 -9.95 4.69
N LEU A 232 -12.75 -9.00 5.58
CA LEU A 232 -12.51 -7.59 5.26
C LEU A 232 -11.02 -7.38 5.06
N TYR A 233 -10.60 -6.82 3.93
CA TYR A 233 -9.23 -6.45 3.65
C TYR A 233 -9.04 -4.96 3.87
N VAL A 234 -8.03 -4.60 4.66
CA VAL A 234 -7.80 -3.21 5.07
C VAL A 234 -6.38 -2.79 4.70
N VAL A 235 -6.25 -1.60 4.15
CA VAL A 235 -4.96 -0.91 4.01
C VAL A 235 -5.07 0.42 4.74
N VAL A 236 -4.23 0.59 5.74
CA VAL A 236 -4.09 1.83 6.50
C VAL A 236 -2.80 2.49 6.08
N GLY A 237 -2.86 3.74 5.66
CA GLY A 237 -1.68 4.46 5.21
C GLY A 237 -1.52 5.84 5.85
N ALA A 238 -0.31 6.36 5.76
CA ALA A 238 0.09 7.67 6.26
C ALA A 238 0.75 8.48 5.14
N TYR A 239 0.52 9.78 5.14
CA TYR A 239 1.11 10.75 4.23
C TYR A 239 1.89 11.79 5.03
N TYR A 240 3.07 12.14 4.58
CA TYR A 240 4.02 12.94 5.37
C TYR A 240 4.31 14.32 4.80
N ASP A 241 4.05 14.54 3.50
CA ASP A 241 4.30 15.84 2.89
C ASP A 241 3.31 16.90 3.38
N LYS A 242 3.73 18.15 3.32
CA LYS A 242 2.82 19.28 3.52
C LYS A 242 1.73 19.31 2.47
N TRP A 243 0.55 19.73 2.86
CA TRP A 243 -0.56 19.92 1.92
C TRP A 243 -1.34 21.20 2.24
N THR A 244 -2.03 21.69 1.23
CA THR A 244 -3.02 22.77 1.35
C THR A 244 -4.19 22.41 0.44
N ASP A 245 -5.41 22.44 0.96
CA ASP A 245 -6.61 22.16 0.19
C ASP A 245 -7.15 23.41 -0.54
N SER A 246 -8.20 23.23 -1.33
CA SER A 246 -8.86 24.31 -2.06
C SER A 246 -9.57 25.35 -1.17
N TYR A 247 -9.75 25.06 0.11
CA TYR A 247 -10.36 25.95 1.10
C TYR A 247 -9.33 26.71 1.93
N GLY A 248 -8.02 26.46 1.71
CA GLY A 248 -6.93 27.09 2.44
C GLY A 248 -6.56 26.37 3.75
N ASN A 249 -7.17 25.22 4.07
CA ASN A 249 -6.69 24.40 5.16
C ASN A 249 -5.36 23.76 4.77
N SER A 250 -4.45 23.65 5.72
CA SER A 250 -3.10 23.11 5.49
C SER A 250 -2.55 22.35 6.68
N ALA A 251 -1.67 21.41 6.40
CA ALA A 251 -0.83 20.79 7.42
C ALA A 251 0.66 20.92 7.04
N PRO A 252 1.49 21.51 7.88
CA PRO A 252 2.93 21.54 7.67
C PRO A 252 3.56 20.17 8.00
N GLN A 253 4.71 19.90 7.43
CA GLN A 253 5.56 18.79 7.88
C GLN A 253 6.01 19.04 9.32
N ARG A 254 5.97 17.98 10.11
CA ARG A 254 6.37 17.99 11.54
C ARG A 254 7.09 16.70 11.85
N SER A 255 7.92 16.74 12.89
CA SER A 255 8.56 15.54 13.44
C SER A 255 8.46 15.55 14.97
N THR A 256 8.67 14.39 15.57
CA THR A 256 8.69 14.21 17.03
C THR A 256 9.71 13.15 17.42
N SER A 257 10.01 13.03 18.70
CA SER A 257 10.85 11.94 19.19
C SER A 257 10.07 10.63 19.28
N PHE A 258 10.72 9.52 18.93
CA PHE A 258 10.23 8.18 19.19
C PHE A 258 11.37 7.35 19.79
N GLY A 259 11.40 7.27 21.12
CA GLY A 259 12.52 6.70 21.85
C GLY A 259 13.83 7.45 21.58
N ASN A 260 14.78 6.75 20.98
CA ASN A 260 16.12 7.28 20.67
C ASN A 260 16.26 7.85 19.24
N ILE A 261 15.17 7.88 18.46
CA ILE A 261 15.18 8.44 17.09
C ILE A 261 14.17 9.59 16.95
N THR A 262 14.29 10.34 15.88
CA THR A 262 13.24 11.26 15.39
C THR A 262 12.41 10.54 14.34
N THR A 263 11.08 10.68 14.42
CA THR A 263 10.13 10.19 13.44
C THR A 263 9.31 11.33 12.87
N ASP A 264 8.95 11.26 11.61
CA ASP A 264 8.04 12.24 11.04
C ASP A 264 6.60 11.98 11.52
N VAL A 265 5.85 13.06 11.63
CA VAL A 265 4.44 13.03 12.01
C VAL A 265 3.61 13.03 10.72
N PRO A 266 2.75 12.04 10.50
CA PRO A 266 1.85 12.06 9.34
C PRO A 266 1.01 13.33 9.29
N THR A 267 0.84 13.91 8.12
CA THR A 267 -0.05 15.06 7.89
C THR A 267 -1.46 14.63 7.51
N MET A 268 -1.59 13.40 7.01
CA MET A 268 -2.87 12.71 6.76
C MET A 268 -2.73 11.22 7.03
N PHE A 269 -3.87 10.61 7.36
CA PHE A 269 -4.04 9.17 7.34
C PHE A 269 -5.15 8.80 6.37
N TYR A 270 -5.03 7.61 5.77
CA TYR A 270 -6.08 7.04 4.94
C TYR A 270 -6.34 5.58 5.30
N THR A 271 -7.56 5.14 5.08
CA THR A 271 -7.95 3.74 5.23
C THR A 271 -8.74 3.30 4.01
N LEU A 272 -8.33 2.19 3.41
CA LEU A 272 -9.01 1.53 2.30
C LEU A 272 -9.55 0.21 2.81
N CYS A 273 -10.83 -0.05 2.55
CA CYS A 273 -11.52 -1.28 2.92
C CYS A 273 -12.06 -1.98 1.68
N LEU A 274 -11.88 -3.29 1.59
CA LEU A 274 -12.41 -4.13 0.52
C LEU A 274 -13.01 -5.41 1.10
N ARG A 275 -14.24 -5.74 0.72
CA ARG A 275 -14.89 -7.00 1.06
C ARG A 275 -15.86 -7.43 -0.03
N THR A 276 -16.42 -8.64 0.10
CA THR A 276 -17.59 -9.01 -0.69
C THR A 276 -18.80 -8.19 -0.27
N LYS A 277 -19.64 -7.79 -1.22
CA LYS A 277 -20.80 -6.95 -0.96
C LYS A 277 -21.81 -7.62 -0.03
N LYS A 278 -22.01 -8.94 -0.17
CA LYS A 278 -22.93 -9.72 0.67
C LYS A 278 -22.37 -10.05 2.05
N GLY A 279 -21.05 -10.15 2.19
CA GLY A 279 -20.35 -10.42 3.45
C GLY A 279 -20.46 -11.86 3.98
N ASN A 280 -21.09 -12.78 3.25
CA ASN A 280 -21.29 -14.19 3.65
C ASN A 280 -21.25 -15.13 2.44
N THR A 281 -20.38 -14.88 1.51
CA THR A 281 -20.29 -15.62 0.25
C THR A 281 -19.37 -16.83 0.31
N ASN A 282 -18.47 -16.86 1.28
CA ASN A 282 -17.37 -17.81 1.36
C ASN A 282 -16.47 -17.81 0.10
N LYS A 283 -16.44 -16.67 -0.62
CA LYS A 283 -15.59 -16.45 -1.79
C LYS A 283 -14.39 -15.58 -1.42
N SER A 284 -13.24 -15.88 -2.00
CA SER A 284 -12.14 -14.90 -2.04
C SER A 284 -12.53 -13.72 -2.92
N VAL A 285 -12.23 -12.50 -2.48
CA VAL A 285 -12.44 -11.26 -3.29
C VAL A 285 -11.70 -11.32 -4.63
N LEU A 286 -10.61 -12.09 -4.71
CA LEU A 286 -9.85 -12.30 -5.96
C LEU A 286 -10.65 -13.09 -7.02
N ASN A 287 -11.70 -13.82 -6.59
CA ASN A 287 -12.56 -14.63 -7.45
C ASN A 287 -13.96 -14.00 -7.65
N CYS A 288 -14.12 -12.73 -7.24
CA CYS A 288 -15.37 -11.99 -7.37
C CYS A 288 -15.36 -11.10 -8.62
N ALA A 289 -16.51 -10.93 -9.24
CA ALA A 289 -16.73 -9.86 -10.22
C ALA A 289 -16.80 -8.50 -9.49
N ALA A 290 -16.57 -7.40 -10.21
CA ALA A 290 -16.52 -6.06 -9.60
C ALA A 290 -17.82 -5.66 -8.90
N ASP A 291 -18.98 -6.08 -9.41
CA ASP A 291 -20.29 -5.81 -8.84
C ASP A 291 -20.61 -6.67 -7.58
N GLU A 292 -19.83 -7.71 -7.32
CA GLU A 292 -19.88 -8.52 -6.10
C GLU A 292 -19.05 -7.91 -4.96
N LEU A 293 -18.23 -6.88 -5.24
CA LEU A 293 -17.33 -6.25 -4.30
C LEU A 293 -17.88 -4.95 -3.73
N GLN A 294 -17.48 -4.63 -2.52
CA GLN A 294 -17.72 -3.36 -1.86
C GLN A 294 -16.39 -2.79 -1.36
N CYS A 295 -16.13 -1.54 -1.75
CA CYS A 295 -14.97 -0.78 -1.31
C CYS A 295 -15.42 0.47 -0.56
N ALA A 296 -14.64 0.88 0.43
CA ALA A 296 -14.75 2.18 1.08
C ALA A 296 -13.34 2.77 1.26
N ALA A 297 -13.25 4.10 1.16
CA ALA A 297 -12.01 4.82 1.38
C ALA A 297 -12.26 6.03 2.27
N PHE A 298 -11.39 6.24 3.24
CA PHE A 298 -11.44 7.35 4.18
C PHE A 298 -10.10 8.07 4.17
N VAL A 299 -10.13 9.39 4.19
CA VAL A 299 -8.94 10.23 4.34
C VAL A 299 -9.21 11.22 5.48
N MET A 300 -8.26 11.35 6.38
CA MET A 300 -8.36 12.23 7.54
C MET A 300 -7.09 13.07 7.64
N SER A 301 -7.26 14.38 7.79
CA SER A 301 -6.16 15.28 8.16
C SER A 301 -5.71 15.03 9.60
N HIS A 302 -4.43 15.26 9.85
CA HIS A 302 -3.83 15.04 11.16
C HIS A 302 -3.04 16.24 11.66
#